data_409f1e08f33aa05430ccb59c6dcd0002
#
_entry.id   409f1e08f33aa05430ccb59c6dcd0002
#
_cell.length_a   1.000
_cell.length_b   1.000
_cell.length_c   1.000
_cell.angle_alpha   90.00
_cell.angle_beta   90.00
_cell.angle_gamma   90.00
#
_symmetry.space_group_name_H-M   'P 1'
#
loop_
_entity.id
_entity.type
_entity.pdbx_description
1 polymer ?
#
loop_
_entity_poly.entity_id
_entity_poly.type
_entity_poly.pdbx_seq_one_letter_code
_entity_poly.pdbx_strand_id
1 'polypeptide(L)'
;MAKYTVRKGKWYVARISLSGFGRFATSRMVAAKLENAGFINVLVNGSGGIRLAIGYWPNEDATAEKPIEIVDIVEKDSEPQIPT
;
A
#
# COMPACT_ATOMS: atom_id res chain seq x y z
N MET A 1 5.14 -17.94 4.14
CA MET A 1 4.98 -16.48 4.16
C MET A 1 4.13 -16.05 2.98
N ALA A 2 3.23 -15.14 3.19
CA ALA A 2 2.39 -14.63 2.11
C ALA A 2 3.20 -13.74 1.18
N LYS A 3 2.93 -13.85 -0.10
CA LYS A 3 3.57 -13.02 -1.12
C LYS A 3 2.53 -12.26 -1.89
N TYR A 4 2.95 -11.15 -2.49
CA TYR A 4 2.12 -10.42 -3.41
C TYR A 4 2.88 -10.19 -4.71
N THR A 5 2.12 -10.07 -5.80
CA THR A 5 2.68 -9.79 -7.11
C THR A 5 2.15 -8.46 -7.59
N VAL A 6 3.03 -7.61 -8.11
CA VAL A 6 2.66 -6.34 -8.72
C VAL A 6 3.03 -6.37 -10.19
N ARG A 7 2.19 -5.79 -11.03
CA ARG A 7 2.41 -5.73 -12.47
C ARG A 7 2.58 -4.31 -12.93
N LYS A 8 3.47 -4.14 -13.90
CA LYS A 8 3.79 -2.83 -14.45
C LYS A 8 2.53 -2.16 -15.01
N GLY A 9 2.35 -0.89 -14.66
CA GLY A 9 1.25 -0.08 -15.19
C GLY A 9 -0.07 -0.28 -14.50
N LYS A 10 -0.09 -0.95 -13.35
CA LYS A 10 -1.32 -1.19 -12.61
C LYS A 10 -1.35 -0.39 -11.32
N TRP A 11 -2.56 -0.10 -10.88
CA TRP A 11 -2.82 0.54 -9.60
C TRP A 11 -3.11 -0.53 -8.55
N TYR A 12 -2.81 -0.21 -7.31
CA TYR A 12 -3.02 -1.14 -6.19
C TYR A 12 -3.68 -0.43 -5.03
N VAL A 13 -4.58 -1.14 -4.37
CA VAL A 13 -5.20 -0.70 -3.13
C VAL A 13 -4.75 -1.67 -2.05
N ALA A 14 -4.15 -1.15 -1.00
CA ALA A 14 -3.69 -1.97 0.12
C ALA A 14 -4.42 -1.57 1.38
N ARG A 15 -4.91 -2.57 2.10
CA ARG A 15 -5.46 -2.36 3.43
C ARG A 15 -4.38 -2.69 4.45
N ILE A 16 -4.11 -1.74 5.33
CA ILE A 16 -3.00 -1.81 6.27
C ILE A 16 -3.55 -1.81 7.68
N SER A 17 -3.07 -2.75 8.49
CA SER A 17 -3.40 -2.83 9.90
C SER A 17 -2.15 -2.58 10.72
N LEU A 18 -2.18 -1.55 11.54
CA LEU A 18 -1.07 -1.18 12.42
C LEU A 18 -1.48 -1.46 13.86
N SER A 19 -0.53 -1.94 14.66
CA SER A 19 -0.80 -2.25 16.06
C SER A 19 0.30 -1.68 16.94
N GLY A 20 0.03 -1.60 18.24
CA GLY A 20 0.98 -1.07 19.18
C GLY A 20 1.38 0.35 18.83
N PHE A 21 2.67 0.65 18.87
CA PHE A 21 3.17 1.97 18.54
C PHE A 21 3.04 2.29 17.05
N GLY A 22 2.90 1.26 16.18
CA GLY A 22 2.77 1.47 14.76
C GLY A 22 1.53 2.27 14.37
N ARG A 23 0.45 2.20 15.18
CA ARG A 23 -0.78 2.92 14.86
C ARG A 23 -0.63 4.44 14.98
N PHE A 24 0.46 4.91 15.57
CA PHE A 24 0.76 6.34 15.66
C PHE A 24 1.56 6.84 14.45
N ALA A 25 1.92 5.96 13.52
CA ALA A 25 2.60 6.37 12.31
C ALA A 25 1.73 7.35 11.52
N THR A 26 2.37 8.37 10.96
CA THR A 26 1.65 9.33 10.11
C THR A 26 1.37 8.69 8.76
N SER A 27 0.38 9.23 8.04
CA SER A 27 0.11 8.78 6.67
C SER A 27 1.33 8.95 5.78
N ARG A 28 2.12 10.00 6.02
CA ARG A 28 3.34 10.23 5.25
C ARG A 28 4.38 9.14 5.51
N MET A 29 4.49 8.65 6.74
CA MET A 29 5.42 7.56 7.05
C MET A 29 5.00 6.27 6.36
N VAL A 30 3.71 5.98 6.34
CA VAL A 30 3.20 4.81 5.64
C VAL A 30 3.44 4.94 4.13
N ALA A 31 3.16 6.12 3.57
CA ALA A 31 3.40 6.36 2.15
C ALA A 31 4.87 6.21 1.79
N ALA A 32 5.78 6.69 2.66
CA ALA A 32 7.21 6.59 2.40
C ALA A 32 7.66 5.13 2.28
N LYS A 33 7.09 4.24 3.09
CA LYS A 33 7.43 2.82 3.01
C LYS A 33 7.00 2.22 1.68
N LEU A 34 5.84 2.60 1.17
CA LEU A 34 5.36 2.11 -0.12
C LEU A 34 6.20 2.70 -1.26
N GLU A 35 6.58 3.97 -1.16
CA GLU A 35 7.45 4.59 -2.15
C GLU A 35 8.82 3.90 -2.18
N ASN A 36 9.36 3.56 -1.02
CA ASN A 36 10.63 2.85 -0.94
C ASN A 36 10.55 1.45 -1.56
N ALA A 37 9.36 0.86 -1.57
CA ALA A 37 9.16 -0.44 -2.21
C ALA A 37 9.08 -0.32 -3.73
N GLY A 38 8.82 0.87 -4.27
CA GLY A 38 8.79 1.10 -5.71
C GLY A 38 7.50 1.70 -6.25
N PHE A 39 6.51 1.95 -5.40
CA PHE A 39 5.27 2.59 -5.82
C PHE A 39 5.45 4.09 -5.98
N ILE A 40 4.66 4.69 -6.88
CA ILE A 40 4.59 6.14 -7.02
C ILE A 40 3.13 6.58 -6.88
N ASN A 41 2.91 7.89 -6.76
CA ASN A 41 1.58 8.47 -6.61
C ASN A 41 0.83 7.84 -5.44
N VAL A 42 1.53 7.65 -4.34
CA VAL A 42 0.98 6.98 -3.16
C VAL A 42 0.13 7.93 -2.36
N LEU A 43 -1.09 7.50 -2.03
CA LEU A 43 -1.99 8.22 -1.14
C LEU A 43 -2.39 7.27 -0.01
N VAL A 44 -2.41 7.78 1.21
CA VAL A 44 -2.79 6.99 2.38
C VAL A 44 -3.92 7.73 3.09
N ASN A 45 -4.98 7.01 3.40
CA ASN A 45 -6.13 7.54 4.12
C ASN A 45 -6.36 6.72 5.39
N GLY A 46 -7.01 7.34 6.37
CA GLY A 46 -7.33 6.71 7.63
C GLY A 46 -6.42 7.20 8.75
N SER A 47 -6.72 6.75 9.96
CA SER A 47 -5.96 7.09 11.15
C SER A 47 -6.03 5.91 12.13
N GLY A 48 -5.16 5.94 13.13
CA GLY A 48 -5.11 4.87 14.11
C GLY A 48 -4.59 3.56 13.52
N GLY A 49 -5.26 2.46 13.80
CA GLY A 49 -4.78 1.13 13.45
C GLY A 49 -5.11 0.67 12.04
N ILE A 50 -6.07 1.30 11.38
CA ILE A 50 -6.50 0.86 10.04
C ILE A 50 -6.24 1.97 9.04
N ARG A 51 -5.52 1.64 7.98
CA ARG A 51 -5.18 2.59 6.92
C ARG A 51 -5.49 1.99 5.56
N LEU A 52 -5.88 2.84 4.62
CA LEU A 52 -6.09 2.44 3.23
C LEU A 52 -5.09 3.21 2.37
N ALA A 53 -4.36 2.50 1.53
CA ALA A 53 -3.34 3.12 0.68
C ALA A 53 -3.60 2.77 -0.76
N ILE A 54 -3.32 3.71 -1.66
CA ILE A 54 -3.29 3.43 -3.09
C ILE A 54 -1.91 3.80 -3.61
N GLY A 55 -1.49 3.13 -4.69
CA GLY A 55 -0.23 3.42 -5.33
C GLY A 55 -0.21 2.85 -6.73
N TYR A 56 0.65 3.42 -7.56
CA TYR A 56 0.85 2.99 -8.94
C TYR A 56 2.20 2.29 -9.04
N TRP A 57 2.23 1.16 -9.75
CA TRP A 57 3.49 0.42 -9.95
C TRP A 57 4.03 0.71 -11.34
N PRO A 58 5.11 1.52 -11.47
CA PRO A 58 5.67 1.86 -12.76
C PRO A 58 6.76 0.92 -13.24
N ASN A 59 7.19 0.01 -12.38
CA ASN A 59 8.35 -0.85 -12.63
C ASN A 59 7.95 -2.17 -13.26
N GLU A 60 8.93 -3.01 -13.57
CA GLU A 60 8.67 -4.33 -14.10
C GLU A 60 7.89 -5.17 -13.09
N ASP A 61 7.19 -6.18 -13.60
CA ASP A 61 6.44 -7.10 -12.74
C ASP A 61 7.37 -7.69 -11.69
N ALA A 62 6.86 -7.76 -10.46
CA ALA A 62 7.66 -8.22 -9.34
C ALA A 62 6.80 -8.98 -8.35
N THR A 63 7.43 -9.90 -7.64
CA THR A 63 6.79 -10.63 -6.53
C THR A 63 7.67 -10.45 -5.31
N ALA A 64 7.05 -10.14 -4.18
CA ALA A 64 7.76 -9.89 -2.93
C ALA A 64 6.95 -10.44 -1.77
N GLU A 65 7.62 -10.58 -0.63
CA GLU A 65 6.93 -10.96 0.60
C GLU A 65 6.02 -9.83 1.05
N LYS A 66 4.81 -10.19 1.42
CA LYS A 66 3.84 -9.21 1.93
C LYS A 66 4.19 -8.91 3.39
N PRO A 67 4.46 -7.65 3.73
CA PRO A 67 4.64 -7.28 5.14
C PRO A 67 3.42 -7.65 5.96
N ILE A 68 3.65 -7.98 7.22
CA ILE A 68 2.57 -8.43 8.10
C ILE A 68 1.50 -7.35 8.29
N GLU A 69 1.90 -6.06 8.17
CA GLU A 69 0.98 -4.94 8.32
C GLU A 69 0.00 -4.83 7.16
N ILE A 70 0.33 -5.37 6.00
CA ILE A 70 -0.58 -5.35 4.86
C ILE A 70 -1.52 -6.53 4.96
N VAL A 71 -2.80 -6.24 5.21
CA VAL A 71 -3.83 -7.26 5.32
C VAL A 71 -4.14 -7.86 3.97
N ASP A 72 -4.34 -6.98 2.98
CA ASP A 72 -4.52 -7.43 1.61
C ASP A 72 -4.07 -6.33 0.64
N ILE A 73 -3.87 -6.71 -0.61
CA ILE A 73 -3.52 -5.80 -1.68
C ILE A 73 -4.28 -6.25 -2.93
N VAL A 74 -4.94 -5.32 -3.58
CA VAL A 74 -5.82 -5.60 -4.72
C VAL A 74 -5.38 -4.77 -5.92
N GLU A 75 -5.25 -5.43 -7.08
CA GLU A 75 -4.90 -4.77 -8.33
C GLU A 75 -6.13 -4.11 -8.95
N LYS A 76 -5.93 -2.91 -9.49
CA LYS A 76 -6.96 -2.16 -10.20
C LYS A 76 -6.43 -1.70 -11.54
N ASP A 77 -7.32 -1.66 -12.55
CA ASP A 77 -6.94 -1.24 -13.90
C ASP A 77 -6.81 0.27 -14.04
N SER A 78 -7.45 1.02 -13.16
CA SER A 78 -7.41 2.49 -13.20
C SER A 78 -7.23 3.02 -11.80
N GLU A 79 -6.95 4.31 -11.70
CA GLU A 79 -6.70 4.95 -10.41
C GLU A 79 -7.90 4.77 -9.48
N PRO A 80 -7.71 4.11 -8.32
CA PRO A 80 -8.79 3.95 -7.36
C PRO A 80 -9.09 5.27 -6.67
N GLN A 81 -10.32 5.41 -6.19
CA GLN A 81 -10.67 6.55 -5.37
C GLN A 81 -10.72 6.13 -3.90
N ILE A 82 -10.07 6.93 -3.06
CA ILE A 82 -10.14 6.72 -1.63
C ILE A 82 -11.34 7.50 -1.11
N PRO A 83 -12.26 6.86 -0.38
CA PRO A 83 -13.36 7.58 0.26
C PRO A 83 -12.81 8.61 1.25
N THR A 84 -13.34 9.78 1.21
CA THR A 84 -12.94 10.87 2.12
C THR A 84 -13.99 11.09 3.20
#